data_5dd571c6a71a27f1ef8e463603e27a44
#
_entry.id   5dd571c6a71a27f1ef8e463603e27a44
#
_cell.length_a   1.000
_cell.length_b   1.000
_cell.length_c   1.000
_cell.angle_alpha   90.00
_cell.angle_beta   90.00
_cell.angle_gamma   90.00
#
_symmetry.space_group_name_H-M   'P 1'
#
loop_
_entity.id
_entity.type
_entity.pdbx_description
1 polymer ?
#
loop_
_entity_poly.entity_id
_entity_poly.type
_entity_poly.pdbx_seq_one_letter_code
_entity_poly.pdbx_strand_id
1 'polypeptide(L)'
;SKKQITLLFTAADRADGADAIISTLKKQGIKGAFFFTGEFYELYPDVVQRLLKEGHYVGSHSYGHLLYSPWGNRDSLLVTREEFEKDLLKSYEVMRKAGIEFKDAPLYIPPYEYYNRQIAAWAKNMGIQVVNFTAGTASNADYTTPDMKNYRSSQAIYDKILSVEAAEGLNGHLMLIHFGTDARRTDKFYKGHLERLIKVLKNKGYKFVPLREAVGI
;
A
#
# COMPACT_ATOMS: atom_id res chain seq x y z
N SER A 1 -3.51 -13.48 23.26
CA SER A 1 -2.58 -12.75 22.35
C SER A 1 -3.40 -11.88 21.41
N LYS A 2 -2.91 -10.68 21.11
CA LYS A 2 -3.55 -9.80 20.13
C LYS A 2 -3.46 -10.44 18.74
N LYS A 3 -4.53 -10.33 17.95
CA LYS A 3 -4.59 -10.73 16.54
C LYS A 3 -5.06 -9.52 15.73
N GLN A 4 -4.11 -8.71 15.26
CA GLN A 4 -4.37 -7.46 14.54
C GLN A 4 -3.66 -7.45 13.20
N ILE A 5 -4.34 -7.00 12.16
CA ILE A 5 -3.82 -6.85 10.80
C ILE A 5 -4.22 -5.46 10.30
N THR A 6 -3.36 -4.85 9.51
CA THR A 6 -3.67 -3.60 8.79
C THR A 6 -3.52 -3.83 7.30
N LEU A 7 -4.49 -3.39 6.51
CA LEU A 7 -4.43 -3.45 5.06
C LEU A 7 -3.84 -2.17 4.48
N LEU A 8 -2.82 -2.33 3.66
CA LEU A 8 -2.17 -1.27 2.88
C LEU A 8 -2.46 -1.48 1.40
N PHE A 9 -2.70 -0.39 0.69
CA PHE A 9 -2.93 -0.40 -0.76
C PHE A 9 -2.05 0.65 -1.41
N THR A 10 -1.42 0.29 -2.52
CA THR A 10 -0.61 1.22 -3.33
C THR A 10 -1.13 1.28 -4.75
N ALA A 11 -0.94 2.42 -5.40
CA ALA A 11 -1.16 2.58 -6.83
C ALA A 11 -0.28 3.71 -7.40
N ALA A 12 0.16 3.51 -8.64
CA ALA A 12 0.89 4.53 -9.41
C ALA A 12 -0.05 5.31 -10.33
N ASP A 13 -0.65 4.64 -11.32
CA ASP A 13 -1.46 5.29 -12.37
C ASP A 13 -2.74 4.51 -12.72
N ARG A 14 -3.03 3.43 -12.00
CA ARG A 14 -4.20 2.58 -12.28
C ARG A 14 -5.11 2.47 -11.07
N ALA A 15 -6.42 2.53 -11.33
CA ALA A 15 -7.46 2.48 -10.30
C ALA A 15 -8.51 1.38 -10.59
N ASP A 16 -8.11 0.30 -11.27
CA ASP A 16 -9.05 -0.75 -11.68
C ASP A 16 -9.69 -1.50 -10.50
N GLY A 17 -9.04 -1.49 -9.33
CA GLY A 17 -9.58 -2.10 -8.11
C GLY A 17 -10.47 -1.18 -7.26
N ALA A 18 -10.65 0.09 -7.64
CA ALA A 18 -11.33 1.08 -6.81
C ALA A 18 -12.70 0.62 -6.31
N ASP A 19 -13.61 0.25 -7.21
CA ASP A 19 -14.98 -0.11 -6.83
C ASP A 19 -15.03 -1.36 -5.96
N ALA A 20 -14.28 -2.40 -6.34
CA ALA A 20 -14.25 -3.66 -5.60
C ALA A 20 -13.64 -3.48 -4.19
N ILE A 21 -12.51 -2.78 -4.08
CA ILE A 21 -11.82 -2.59 -2.81
C ILE A 21 -12.62 -1.70 -1.86
N ILE A 22 -13.09 -0.55 -2.35
CA ILE A 22 -13.89 0.39 -1.52
C ILE A 22 -15.16 -0.30 -1.03
N SER A 23 -15.87 -1.00 -1.91
CA SER A 23 -17.09 -1.74 -1.56
C SER A 23 -16.81 -2.84 -0.53
N THR A 24 -15.76 -3.64 -0.74
CA THR A 24 -15.38 -4.72 0.19
C THR A 24 -15.06 -4.18 1.58
N LEU A 25 -14.24 -3.13 1.67
CA LEU A 25 -13.87 -2.55 2.96
C LEU A 25 -15.07 -1.95 3.69
N LYS A 26 -15.94 -1.25 2.96
CA LYS A 26 -17.17 -0.71 3.53
C LYS A 26 -18.07 -1.80 4.08
N LYS A 27 -18.33 -2.84 3.30
CA LYS A 27 -19.14 -3.99 3.68
C LYS A 27 -18.57 -4.71 4.91
N GLN A 28 -17.27 -4.81 5.00
CA GLN A 28 -16.58 -5.49 6.10
C GLN A 28 -16.28 -4.57 7.30
N GLY A 29 -16.60 -3.28 7.21
CA GLY A 29 -16.38 -2.33 8.31
C GLY A 29 -14.91 -2.06 8.59
N ILE A 30 -14.05 -2.09 7.56
CA ILE A 30 -12.59 -1.95 7.69
C ILE A 30 -12.14 -0.60 7.16
N LYS A 31 -11.22 0.05 7.90
CA LYS A 31 -10.47 1.22 7.42
C LYS A 31 -9.09 0.78 6.96
N GLY A 32 -8.82 0.91 5.67
CA GLY A 32 -7.52 0.65 5.05
C GLY A 32 -6.66 1.91 4.99
N ALA A 33 -5.40 1.72 4.56
CA ALA A 33 -4.48 2.81 4.29
C ALA A 33 -4.06 2.75 2.81
N PHE A 34 -4.16 3.88 2.13
CA PHE A 34 -3.95 4.00 0.69
C PHE A 34 -2.82 4.97 0.43
N PHE A 35 -1.85 4.54 -0.38
CA PHE A 35 -0.66 5.32 -0.72
C PHE A 35 -0.58 5.45 -2.24
N PHE A 36 -0.81 6.65 -2.72
CA PHE A 36 -0.90 6.95 -4.15
C PHE A 36 0.19 7.90 -4.59
N THR A 37 0.64 7.74 -5.84
CA THR A 37 1.53 8.72 -6.47
C THR A 37 0.80 10.04 -6.69
N GLY A 38 1.57 11.12 -6.84
CA GLY A 38 0.98 12.41 -7.20
C GLY A 38 0.23 12.35 -8.53
N GLU A 39 0.72 11.56 -9.48
CA GLU A 39 0.02 11.33 -10.76
C GLU A 39 -1.36 10.69 -10.55
N PHE A 40 -1.46 9.73 -9.65
CA PHE A 40 -2.75 9.11 -9.31
C PHE A 40 -3.76 10.14 -8.79
N TYR A 41 -3.32 11.03 -7.90
CA TYR A 41 -4.17 12.09 -7.36
C TYR A 41 -4.73 13.00 -8.46
N GLU A 42 -3.92 13.28 -9.48
CA GLU A 42 -4.33 14.11 -10.62
C GLU A 42 -5.26 13.36 -11.57
N LEU A 43 -5.04 12.06 -11.78
CA LEU A 43 -5.84 11.23 -12.68
C LEU A 43 -7.20 10.83 -12.10
N TYR A 44 -7.26 10.59 -10.79
CA TYR A 44 -8.43 10.00 -10.14
C TYR A 44 -8.91 10.78 -8.90
N PRO A 45 -9.17 12.09 -9.04
CA PRO A 45 -9.58 12.90 -7.87
C PRO A 45 -10.86 12.40 -7.21
N ASP A 46 -11.82 11.87 -7.97
CA ASP A 46 -13.08 11.36 -7.44
C ASP A 46 -12.87 10.09 -6.60
N VAL A 47 -11.95 9.22 -6.98
CA VAL A 47 -11.60 8.01 -6.20
C VAL A 47 -11.00 8.42 -4.86
N VAL A 48 -10.11 9.42 -4.87
CA VAL A 48 -9.50 9.97 -3.65
C VAL A 48 -10.58 10.50 -2.71
N GLN A 49 -11.53 11.27 -3.21
CA GLN A 49 -12.64 11.81 -2.41
C GLN A 49 -13.52 10.72 -1.81
N ARG A 50 -13.81 9.67 -2.57
CA ARG A 50 -14.54 8.50 -2.05
C ARG A 50 -13.83 7.86 -0.86
N LEU A 51 -12.52 7.67 -0.95
CA LEU A 51 -11.71 7.10 0.12
C LEU A 51 -11.68 7.99 1.37
N LEU A 52 -11.52 9.28 1.18
CA LEU A 52 -11.54 10.26 2.29
C LEU A 52 -12.91 10.27 2.98
N LYS A 53 -13.98 10.26 2.22
CA LYS A 53 -15.35 10.24 2.75
C LYS A 53 -15.63 8.99 3.59
N GLU A 54 -15.07 7.85 3.21
CA GLU A 54 -15.20 6.60 3.96
C GLU A 54 -14.24 6.52 5.17
N GLY A 55 -13.40 7.53 5.39
CA GLY A 55 -12.54 7.63 6.58
C GLY A 55 -11.27 6.78 6.51
N HIS A 56 -10.79 6.46 5.31
CA HIS A 56 -9.52 5.76 5.13
C HIS A 56 -8.33 6.70 5.29
N TYR A 57 -7.17 6.14 5.64
CA TYR A 57 -5.91 6.84 5.54
C TYR A 57 -5.53 6.96 4.05
N VAL A 58 -5.24 8.17 3.58
CA VAL A 58 -4.83 8.42 2.19
C VAL A 58 -3.53 9.23 2.22
N GLY A 59 -2.46 8.65 1.73
CA GLY A 59 -1.11 9.18 1.84
C GLY A 59 -0.30 9.16 0.55
N SER A 60 1.00 9.43 0.66
CA SER A 60 1.92 9.56 -0.46
C SER A 60 2.62 8.25 -0.82
N HIS A 61 2.77 8.03 -2.14
CA HIS A 61 3.66 7.04 -2.75
C HIS A 61 4.68 7.72 -3.65
N SER A 62 5.17 8.91 -3.24
CA SER A 62 5.91 9.90 -4.03
C SER A 62 5.06 10.56 -5.12
N TYR A 63 5.64 11.47 -5.90
CA TYR A 63 4.92 12.04 -7.05
C TYR A 63 5.08 11.18 -8.31
N GLY A 64 6.32 10.97 -8.74
CA GLY A 64 6.64 10.34 -10.02
C GLY A 64 7.07 8.88 -9.95
N HIS A 65 6.94 8.23 -8.81
CA HIS A 65 7.30 6.82 -8.63
C HIS A 65 8.76 6.52 -9.01
N LEU A 66 9.70 7.38 -8.56
CA LEU A 66 11.12 7.22 -8.86
C LEU A 66 11.71 5.97 -8.21
N LEU A 67 12.58 5.30 -8.93
CA LEU A 67 13.43 4.25 -8.35
C LEU A 67 14.61 4.91 -7.63
N TYR A 68 14.69 4.73 -6.30
CA TYR A 68 15.69 5.40 -5.48
C TYR A 68 17.06 4.72 -5.46
N SER A 69 17.08 3.41 -5.59
CA SER A 69 18.30 2.60 -5.54
C SER A 69 18.32 1.58 -6.68
N PRO A 70 19.51 1.24 -7.23
CA PRO A 70 19.59 0.20 -8.25
C PRO A 70 19.15 -1.16 -7.70
N TRP A 71 18.48 -1.93 -8.54
CA TRP A 71 18.18 -3.32 -8.22
C TRP A 71 19.48 -4.11 -7.96
N GLY A 72 19.51 -4.85 -6.86
CA GLY A 72 20.69 -5.62 -6.47
C GLY A 72 21.81 -4.82 -5.79
N ASN A 73 21.72 -3.48 -5.72
CA ASN A 73 22.66 -2.65 -4.98
C ASN A 73 21.92 -1.58 -4.18
N ARG A 74 21.31 -2.02 -3.08
CA ARG A 74 20.45 -1.18 -2.24
C ARG A 74 21.19 -0.01 -1.59
N ASP A 75 22.49 -0.13 -1.35
CA ASP A 75 23.28 0.90 -0.67
C ASP A 75 23.61 2.09 -1.56
N SER A 76 23.46 1.95 -2.88
CA SER A 76 23.64 3.03 -3.84
C SER A 76 22.35 3.81 -4.06
N LEU A 77 22.49 5.04 -4.57
CA LEU A 77 21.37 5.93 -4.88
C LEU A 77 21.37 6.29 -6.38
N LEU A 78 20.17 6.31 -6.95
CA LEU A 78 19.89 6.79 -8.31
C LEU A 78 19.36 8.23 -8.32
N VAL A 79 19.10 8.79 -7.14
CA VAL A 79 18.58 10.14 -6.98
C VAL A 79 19.46 10.93 -6.03
N THR A 80 19.56 12.23 -6.26
CA THR A 80 20.14 13.16 -5.29
C THR A 80 19.10 13.47 -4.20
N ARG A 81 19.58 14.05 -3.09
CA ARG A 81 18.68 14.51 -2.02
C ARG A 81 17.70 15.55 -2.55
N GLU A 82 18.16 16.49 -3.38
CA GLU A 82 17.30 17.52 -3.96
C GLU A 82 16.19 16.93 -4.83
N GLU A 83 16.53 15.97 -5.70
CA GLU A 83 15.54 15.28 -6.53
C GLU A 83 14.51 14.53 -5.69
N PHE A 84 14.96 13.80 -4.68
CA PHE A 84 14.10 13.10 -3.75
C PHE A 84 13.13 14.04 -3.02
N GLU A 85 13.66 15.09 -2.41
CA GLU A 85 12.86 16.06 -1.65
C GLU A 85 11.86 16.79 -2.53
N LYS A 86 12.28 17.22 -3.72
CA LYS A 86 11.42 17.92 -4.69
C LYS A 86 10.26 17.04 -5.15
N ASP A 87 10.53 15.79 -5.49
CA ASP A 87 9.48 14.84 -5.92
C ASP A 87 8.48 14.55 -4.79
N LEU A 88 8.99 14.29 -3.59
CA LEU A 88 8.14 13.99 -2.45
C LEU A 88 7.29 15.19 -2.03
N LEU A 89 7.86 16.40 -1.98
CA LEU A 89 7.12 17.63 -1.70
C LEU A 89 6.03 17.89 -2.73
N LYS A 90 6.31 17.64 -4.00
CA LYS A 90 5.31 17.77 -5.07
C LYS A 90 4.11 16.86 -4.84
N SER A 91 4.31 15.64 -4.32
CA SER A 91 3.20 14.77 -3.96
C SER A 91 2.31 15.37 -2.88
N TYR A 92 2.91 15.98 -1.86
CA TYR A 92 2.16 16.65 -0.79
C TYR A 92 1.41 17.90 -1.26
N GLU A 93 1.95 18.61 -2.23
CA GLU A 93 1.22 19.75 -2.85
C GLU A 93 -0.06 19.27 -3.55
N VAL A 94 0.02 18.18 -4.31
CA VAL A 94 -1.13 17.58 -4.97
C VAL A 94 -2.14 17.03 -3.95
N MET A 95 -1.64 16.38 -2.90
CA MET A 95 -2.48 15.90 -1.81
C MET A 95 -3.24 17.03 -1.10
N ARG A 96 -2.57 18.16 -0.86
CA ARG A 96 -3.23 19.33 -0.26
C ARG A 96 -4.37 19.85 -1.11
N LYS A 97 -4.21 19.88 -2.44
CA LYS A 97 -5.29 20.25 -3.38
C LYS A 97 -6.47 19.28 -3.31
N ALA A 98 -6.23 18.04 -2.95
CA ALA A 98 -7.27 17.03 -2.71
C ALA A 98 -7.92 17.12 -1.31
N GLY A 99 -7.47 18.05 -0.46
CA GLY A 99 -7.98 18.23 0.89
C GLY A 99 -7.23 17.47 1.98
N ILE A 100 -6.05 16.92 1.67
CA ILE A 100 -5.22 16.18 2.63
C ILE A 100 -4.09 17.09 3.11
N GLU A 101 -4.14 17.47 4.39
CA GLU A 101 -3.07 18.26 5.00
C GLU A 101 -1.89 17.37 5.39
N PHE A 102 -0.69 17.93 5.38
CA PHE A 102 0.53 17.21 5.74
C PHE A 102 0.44 16.51 7.10
N LYS A 103 -0.10 17.18 8.11
CA LYS A 103 -0.27 16.65 9.47
C LYS A 103 -1.17 15.41 9.53
N ASP A 104 -2.07 15.27 8.57
CA ASP A 104 -3.03 14.16 8.52
C ASP A 104 -2.46 12.93 7.82
N ALA A 105 -1.38 13.09 7.04
CA ALA A 105 -0.78 12.02 6.27
C ALA A 105 0.77 12.01 6.32
N PRO A 106 1.38 11.94 7.52
CA PRO A 106 2.84 11.97 7.66
C PRO A 106 3.53 10.66 7.28
N LEU A 107 2.76 9.60 7.08
CA LEU A 107 3.27 8.28 6.71
C LEU A 107 3.27 8.13 5.19
N TYR A 108 4.37 7.59 4.62
CA TYR A 108 4.41 7.29 3.21
C TYR A 108 5.11 5.96 2.92
N ILE A 109 4.75 5.35 1.80
CA ILE A 109 5.42 4.15 1.28
C ILE A 109 6.28 4.57 0.08
N PRO A 110 7.60 4.33 0.11
CA PRO A 110 8.47 4.59 -1.03
C PRO A 110 8.08 3.79 -2.28
N PRO A 111 8.31 4.34 -3.48
CA PRO A 111 8.08 3.63 -4.74
C PRO A 111 8.76 2.26 -4.75
N TYR A 112 8.10 1.26 -5.34
CA TYR A 112 8.54 -0.14 -5.38
C TYR A 112 8.73 -0.78 -4.01
N GLU A 113 8.33 -0.09 -2.92
CA GLU A 113 8.58 -0.52 -1.53
C GLU A 113 10.10 -0.78 -1.30
N TYR A 114 10.94 -0.11 -2.10
CA TYR A 114 12.38 -0.32 -2.18
C TYR A 114 13.14 0.99 -1.90
N TYR A 115 13.90 0.99 -0.83
CA TYR A 115 14.63 2.16 -0.34
C TYR A 115 15.77 1.73 0.59
N ASN A 116 16.65 2.66 0.92
CA ASN A 116 17.75 2.43 1.85
C ASN A 116 17.66 3.37 3.06
N ARG A 117 18.62 3.24 3.96
CA ARG A 117 18.69 4.07 5.18
C ARG A 117 18.79 5.57 4.90
N GLN A 118 19.48 5.93 3.82
CA GLN A 118 19.65 7.33 3.44
C GLN A 118 18.32 7.97 3.03
N ILE A 119 17.52 7.25 2.25
CA ILE A 119 16.17 7.70 1.86
C ILE A 119 15.29 7.87 3.11
N ALA A 120 15.31 6.90 4.02
CA ALA A 120 14.54 6.98 5.26
C ALA A 120 14.97 8.18 6.12
N ALA A 121 16.27 8.47 6.18
CA ALA A 121 16.80 9.62 6.91
C ALA A 121 16.38 10.96 6.28
N TRP A 122 16.42 11.05 4.95
CA TRP A 122 15.95 12.26 4.25
C TRP A 122 14.46 12.50 4.46
N ALA A 123 13.64 11.46 4.37
CA ALA A 123 12.21 11.56 4.67
C ALA A 123 11.97 12.03 6.11
N LYS A 124 12.67 11.43 7.07
CA LYS A 124 12.57 11.83 8.49
C LYS A 124 12.91 13.30 8.71
N ASN A 125 13.94 13.81 8.03
CA ASN A 125 14.33 15.23 8.11
C ASN A 125 13.25 16.16 7.55
N MET A 126 12.37 15.66 6.70
CA MET A 126 11.20 16.39 6.19
C MET A 126 9.96 16.24 7.09
N GLY A 127 10.06 15.51 8.20
CA GLY A 127 8.93 15.20 9.08
C GLY A 127 8.04 14.05 8.57
N ILE A 128 8.54 13.27 7.61
CA ILE A 128 7.80 12.18 6.97
C ILE A 128 8.32 10.85 7.49
N GLN A 129 7.41 9.98 7.90
CA GLN A 129 7.73 8.64 8.39
C GLN A 129 7.52 7.61 7.29
N VAL A 130 8.59 6.90 6.94
CA VAL A 130 8.50 5.74 6.03
C VAL A 130 7.80 4.59 6.73
N VAL A 131 6.85 3.98 6.04
CA VAL A 131 6.25 2.70 6.42
C VAL A 131 6.40 1.71 5.26
N ASN A 132 6.35 0.44 5.56
CA ASN A 132 6.40 -0.61 4.56
C ASN A 132 5.59 -1.81 5.03
N PHE A 133 5.28 -2.71 4.09
CA PHE A 133 4.53 -3.92 4.41
C PHE A 133 5.40 -4.96 5.12
N THR A 134 4.74 -5.85 5.83
CA THR A 134 5.39 -7.02 6.42
C THR A 134 5.61 -8.07 5.33
N ALA A 135 6.87 -8.42 5.08
CA ALA A 135 7.24 -9.43 4.08
C ALA A 135 6.86 -10.85 4.54
N GLY A 136 6.79 -11.77 3.60
CA GLY A 136 6.67 -13.20 3.85
C GLY A 136 5.35 -13.84 3.42
N THR A 137 4.28 -13.08 3.25
CA THR A 137 2.97 -13.62 2.82
C THR A 137 2.79 -13.66 1.31
N ALA A 138 3.64 -12.98 0.55
CA ALA A 138 3.52 -12.76 -0.89
C ALA A 138 2.26 -11.98 -1.31
N SER A 139 1.56 -11.31 -0.39
CA SER A 139 0.38 -10.50 -0.71
C SER A 139 0.65 -9.45 -1.78
N ASN A 140 1.85 -8.86 -1.75
CA ASN A 140 2.32 -7.85 -2.69
C ASN A 140 2.61 -8.39 -4.10
N ALA A 141 2.60 -9.71 -4.31
CA ALA A 141 2.80 -10.31 -5.64
C ALA A 141 1.56 -10.22 -6.55
N ASP A 142 0.49 -9.62 -6.09
CA ASP A 142 -0.77 -9.44 -6.82
C ASP A 142 -0.66 -8.50 -8.04
N TYR A 143 0.48 -7.82 -8.22
CA TYR A 143 0.77 -7.04 -9.42
C TYR A 143 1.35 -7.88 -10.56
N THR A 144 1.85 -9.10 -10.27
CA THR A 144 2.57 -9.91 -11.26
C THR A 144 1.65 -10.39 -12.39
N THR A 145 2.20 -10.48 -13.58
CA THR A 145 1.49 -10.93 -14.78
C THR A 145 1.95 -12.32 -15.22
N PRO A 146 1.12 -13.08 -15.97
CA PRO A 146 1.45 -14.48 -16.35
C PRO A 146 2.77 -14.67 -17.10
N ASP A 147 3.28 -13.60 -17.74
CA ASP A 147 4.56 -13.62 -18.47
C ASP A 147 5.79 -13.43 -17.56
N MET A 148 5.59 -13.04 -16.31
CA MET A 148 6.68 -12.84 -15.33
C MET A 148 7.10 -14.17 -14.70
N LYS A 149 8.41 -14.33 -14.49
CA LYS A 149 8.97 -15.54 -13.82
C LYS A 149 8.49 -15.69 -12.38
N ASN A 150 8.19 -14.57 -11.71
CA ASN A 150 7.69 -14.55 -10.34
C ASN A 150 6.17 -14.45 -10.25
N TYR A 151 5.46 -14.75 -11.33
CA TYR A 151 4.00 -14.71 -11.34
C TYR A 151 3.40 -15.58 -10.23
N ARG A 152 2.42 -15.02 -9.56
CA ARG A 152 1.59 -15.74 -8.59
C ARG A 152 0.12 -15.45 -8.85
N SER A 153 -0.67 -16.52 -8.98
CA SER A 153 -2.11 -16.40 -9.09
C SER A 153 -2.72 -15.89 -7.78
N SER A 154 -3.91 -15.34 -7.85
CA SER A 154 -4.65 -14.89 -6.67
C SER A 154 -4.91 -16.03 -5.69
N GLN A 155 -5.18 -17.23 -6.17
CA GLN A 155 -5.34 -18.41 -5.32
C GLN A 155 -4.02 -18.80 -4.64
N ALA A 156 -2.89 -18.74 -5.34
CA ALA A 156 -1.58 -19.03 -4.76
C ALA A 156 -1.21 -18.02 -3.66
N ILE A 157 -1.52 -16.73 -3.87
CA ILE A 157 -1.34 -15.68 -2.86
C ILE A 157 -2.22 -15.95 -1.64
N TYR A 158 -3.50 -16.23 -1.86
CA TYR A 158 -4.45 -16.57 -0.81
C TYR A 158 -3.96 -17.76 0.03
N ASP A 159 -3.56 -18.83 -0.61
CA ASP A 159 -3.06 -20.03 0.06
C ASP A 159 -1.79 -19.75 0.85
N LYS A 160 -0.87 -18.95 0.31
CA LYS A 160 0.37 -18.56 0.98
C LYS A 160 0.09 -17.76 2.26
N ILE A 161 -0.82 -16.80 2.21
CA ILE A 161 -1.20 -16.01 3.38
C ILE A 161 -1.74 -16.91 4.48
N LEU A 162 -2.64 -17.84 4.16
CA LEU A 162 -3.20 -18.78 5.14
C LEU A 162 -2.17 -19.79 5.66
N SER A 163 -1.21 -20.18 4.83
CA SER A 163 -0.08 -21.02 5.24
C SER A 163 0.80 -20.33 6.29
N VAL A 164 1.11 -19.06 6.07
CA VAL A 164 1.89 -18.25 7.05
C VAL A 164 1.07 -18.06 8.32
N GLU A 165 -0.22 -17.79 8.20
CA GLU A 165 -1.11 -17.66 9.37
C GLU A 165 -1.08 -18.92 10.24
N ALA A 166 -1.19 -20.09 9.62
CA ALA A 166 -1.19 -21.36 10.32
C ALA A 166 0.14 -21.68 11.01
N ALA A 167 1.27 -21.30 10.39
CA ALA A 167 2.62 -21.59 10.90
C ALA A 167 3.09 -20.58 11.97
N GLU A 168 2.83 -19.29 11.77
CA GLU A 168 3.46 -18.22 12.55
C GLU A 168 2.43 -17.23 13.12
N GLY A 169 1.21 -17.20 12.57
CA GLY A 169 0.24 -16.15 12.82
C GLY A 169 0.55 -14.87 12.04
N LEU A 170 -0.41 -13.96 12.03
CA LEU A 170 -0.33 -12.70 11.29
C LEU A 170 -0.47 -11.47 12.20
N ASN A 171 -0.32 -11.62 13.51
CA ASN A 171 -0.47 -10.48 14.40
C ASN A 171 0.56 -9.39 14.10
N GLY A 172 0.09 -8.16 13.93
CA GLY A 172 0.93 -7.01 13.64
C GLY A 172 1.32 -6.85 12.16
N HIS A 173 0.85 -7.74 11.27
CA HIS A 173 1.16 -7.63 9.84
C HIS A 173 0.53 -6.40 9.23
N LEU A 174 1.33 -5.68 8.45
CA LEU A 174 0.91 -4.67 7.49
C LEU A 174 0.88 -5.36 6.13
N MET A 175 -0.32 -5.66 5.64
CA MET A 175 -0.50 -6.49 4.44
C MET A 175 -0.77 -5.61 3.22
N LEU A 176 0.15 -5.64 2.27
CA LEU A 176 0.08 -4.85 1.04
C LEU A 176 -0.68 -5.58 -0.06
N ILE A 177 -1.61 -4.87 -0.67
CA ILE A 177 -2.36 -5.28 -1.86
C ILE A 177 -2.37 -4.09 -2.82
N HIS A 178 -2.25 -4.33 -4.12
CA HIS A 178 -2.27 -3.26 -5.11
C HIS A 178 -3.71 -2.83 -5.43
N PHE A 179 -3.91 -1.52 -5.48
CA PHE A 179 -5.20 -0.90 -5.80
C PHE A 179 -5.52 -0.92 -7.30
N GLY A 180 -4.46 -0.90 -8.10
CA GLY A 180 -4.54 -1.04 -9.56
C GLY A 180 -3.41 -1.90 -10.07
N THR A 181 -3.70 -2.75 -11.06
CA THR A 181 -2.74 -3.70 -11.61
C THR A 181 -2.79 -3.74 -13.13
N ASP A 182 -1.71 -4.22 -13.75
CA ASP A 182 -1.58 -4.32 -15.20
C ASP A 182 -2.77 -5.08 -15.82
N ALA A 183 -3.25 -4.61 -16.97
CA ALA A 183 -4.37 -5.24 -17.68
C ALA A 183 -4.10 -6.69 -18.10
N ARG A 184 -2.83 -7.07 -18.28
CA ARG A 184 -2.42 -8.46 -18.57
C ARG A 184 -2.69 -9.43 -17.42
N ARG A 185 -2.78 -8.91 -16.19
CA ARG A 185 -3.26 -9.68 -15.05
C ARG A 185 -4.79 -9.65 -15.04
N THR A 186 -5.44 -10.67 -15.55
CA THR A 186 -6.90 -10.80 -15.52
C THR A 186 -7.41 -11.39 -14.21
N ASP A 187 -6.57 -12.14 -13.52
CA ASP A 187 -6.83 -12.72 -12.19
C ASP A 187 -6.59 -11.68 -11.10
N LYS A 188 -7.58 -10.82 -10.85
CA LYS A 188 -7.48 -9.72 -9.88
C LYS A 188 -7.77 -10.22 -8.46
N PHE A 189 -6.80 -10.06 -7.55
CA PHE A 189 -6.94 -10.48 -6.17
C PHE A 189 -8.14 -9.82 -5.47
N TYR A 190 -8.41 -8.54 -5.74
CA TYR A 190 -9.53 -7.82 -5.18
C TYR A 190 -10.91 -8.33 -5.62
N LYS A 191 -10.98 -9.14 -6.68
CA LYS A 191 -12.23 -9.76 -7.14
C LYS A 191 -12.46 -11.09 -6.44
N GLY A 192 -13.03 -11.04 -5.25
CA GLY A 192 -13.44 -12.22 -4.48
C GLY A 192 -12.39 -12.73 -3.49
N HIS A 193 -11.12 -12.82 -3.86
CA HIS A 193 -10.08 -13.33 -2.95
C HIS A 193 -9.87 -12.43 -1.74
N LEU A 194 -9.86 -11.11 -1.91
CA LEU A 194 -9.71 -10.16 -0.81
C LEU A 194 -10.84 -10.31 0.21
N GLU A 195 -12.09 -10.30 -0.23
CA GLU A 195 -13.24 -10.42 0.67
C GLU A 195 -13.23 -11.77 1.40
N ARG A 196 -12.95 -12.84 0.68
CA ARG A 196 -12.84 -14.19 1.25
C ARG A 196 -11.74 -14.27 2.30
N LEU A 197 -10.58 -13.67 2.03
CA LEU A 197 -9.47 -13.60 2.98
C LEU A 197 -9.86 -12.86 4.25
N ILE A 198 -10.49 -11.70 4.12
CA ILE A 198 -10.96 -10.90 5.27
C ILE A 198 -11.90 -11.72 6.13
N LYS A 199 -12.88 -12.40 5.53
CA LYS A 199 -13.85 -13.23 6.27
C LYS A 199 -13.18 -14.37 7.03
N VAL A 200 -12.26 -15.08 6.38
CA VAL A 200 -11.52 -16.19 7.01
C VAL A 200 -10.68 -15.70 8.17
N LEU A 201 -9.96 -14.59 8.01
CA LEU A 201 -9.13 -14.04 9.07
C LEU A 201 -9.96 -13.51 10.23
N LYS A 202 -11.08 -12.87 9.98
CA LYS A 202 -12.05 -12.48 11.05
C LYS A 202 -12.55 -13.71 11.81
N ASN A 203 -12.89 -14.78 11.12
CA ASN A 203 -13.33 -16.03 11.77
C ASN A 203 -12.24 -16.66 12.64
N LYS A 204 -10.97 -16.41 12.31
CA LYS A 204 -9.81 -16.83 13.12
C LYS A 204 -9.51 -15.88 14.29
N GLY A 205 -10.29 -14.82 14.46
CA GLY A 205 -10.18 -13.87 15.56
C GLY A 205 -9.35 -12.62 15.25
N TYR A 206 -8.93 -12.41 14.00
CA TYR A 206 -8.21 -11.19 13.63
C TYR A 206 -9.12 -9.98 13.56
N LYS A 207 -8.61 -8.86 14.08
CA LYS A 207 -9.19 -7.53 13.92
C LYS A 207 -8.37 -6.75 12.90
N PHE A 208 -9.05 -6.12 11.97
CA PHE A 208 -8.42 -5.22 11.01
C PHE A 208 -8.43 -3.82 11.63
N VAL A 209 -7.24 -3.29 11.90
CA VAL A 209 -7.07 -2.00 12.59
C VAL A 209 -6.55 -0.93 11.64
N PRO A 210 -6.91 0.36 11.86
CA PRO A 210 -6.36 1.45 11.08
C PRO A 210 -4.84 1.56 11.23
N LEU A 211 -4.17 2.06 10.18
CA LEU A 211 -2.71 2.18 10.19
C LEU A 211 -2.18 3.03 11.35
N ARG A 212 -2.81 4.16 11.64
CA ARG A 212 -2.36 5.04 12.74
C ARG A 212 -2.36 4.32 14.08
N GLU A 213 -3.38 3.51 14.32
CA GLU A 213 -3.45 2.65 15.53
C GLU A 213 -2.33 1.60 15.51
N ALA A 214 -2.10 0.95 14.38
CA ALA A 214 -1.08 -0.10 14.25
C ALA A 214 0.33 0.42 14.52
N VAL A 215 0.66 1.64 14.12
CA VAL A 215 1.98 2.26 14.30
C VAL A 215 2.07 3.21 15.49
N GLY A 216 0.99 3.41 16.22
CA GLY A 216 0.99 4.16 17.48
C GLY A 216 1.07 5.67 17.36
N ILE A 217 0.43 6.25 16.34
CA ILE A 217 0.35 7.71 16.16
C ILE A 217 -1.08 8.22 16.10
#